data_1f1c7dda58ae56a841e0f53c42959159
#
_entry.id   1f1c7dda58ae56a841e0f53c42959159
#
_cell.length_a   1.000
_cell.length_b   1.000
_cell.length_c   1.000
_cell.angle_alpha   90.00
_cell.angle_beta   90.00
_cell.angle_gamma   90.00
#
_symmetry.space_group_name_H-M   'P 1'
#
loop_
_entity.id
_entity.type
_entity.pdbx_description
1 polymer ?
#
loop_
_entity_poly.entity_id
_entity_poly.type
_entity_poly.pdbx_seq_one_letter_code
_entity_poly.pdbx_strand_id
1 'polypeptide(L)'
;MNAAGDIVRDPNFPDLPTFPEFLRAATGQDPSGPAWEAYRTLFVAGFAAQKFVVVPKETPRAVQDLYRTAFTRIFADPEYKEKRGTVIGEYDEVVGEAAEKAYAAGTVISEATREWIKEWLLRRFNHRLG
;
A
#
# COMPACT_ATOMS: atom_id res chain seq x y z
N MET A 1 -3.98 -4.14 -3.86
CA MET A 1 -4.95 -3.12 -3.40
C MET A 1 -5.56 -2.43 -4.60
N ASN A 2 -6.85 -2.09 -4.55
CA ASN A 2 -7.46 -1.24 -5.59
C ASN A 2 -7.24 0.26 -5.31
N ALA A 3 -7.66 1.12 -6.23
CA ALA A 3 -7.53 2.58 -6.08
C ALA A 3 -8.34 3.17 -4.89
N ALA A 4 -9.30 2.44 -4.36
CA ALA A 4 -10.06 2.84 -3.17
C ALA A 4 -9.36 2.46 -1.86
N GLY A 5 -8.28 1.68 -1.92
CA GLY A 5 -7.54 1.21 -0.75
C GLY A 5 -8.03 -0.13 -0.19
N ASP A 6 -8.89 -0.85 -0.92
CA ASP A 6 -9.34 -2.16 -0.49
C ASP A 6 -8.34 -3.24 -0.85
N ILE A 7 -8.25 -4.26 0.01
CA ILE A 7 -7.48 -5.47 -0.29
C ILE A 7 -8.31 -6.32 -1.24
N VAL A 8 -7.82 -6.47 -2.46
CA VAL A 8 -8.45 -7.27 -3.53
C VAL A 8 -7.51 -8.38 -3.95
N ARG A 9 -8.04 -9.41 -4.61
CA ARG A 9 -7.23 -10.50 -5.14
C ARG A 9 -6.19 -9.97 -6.11
N ASP A 10 -5.03 -10.63 -6.11
CA ASP A 10 -3.95 -10.32 -7.05
C ASP A 10 -4.39 -10.71 -8.48
N PRO A 11 -4.28 -9.79 -9.46
CA PRO A 11 -4.65 -10.09 -10.84
C PRO A 11 -3.83 -11.22 -11.47
N ASN A 12 -2.61 -11.45 -10.99
CA ASN A 12 -1.77 -12.56 -11.45
C ASN A 12 -2.13 -13.90 -10.79
N PHE A 13 -2.87 -13.85 -9.69
CA PHE A 13 -3.31 -15.05 -8.93
C PHE A 13 -4.79 -14.96 -8.56
N PRO A 14 -5.71 -14.86 -9.54
CA PRO A 14 -7.12 -14.57 -9.27
C PRO A 14 -7.84 -15.67 -8.48
N ASP A 15 -7.32 -16.89 -8.51
CA ASP A 15 -7.88 -18.02 -7.77
C ASP A 15 -7.43 -18.07 -6.30
N LEU A 16 -6.39 -17.30 -5.92
CA LEU A 16 -5.97 -17.24 -4.54
C LEU A 16 -6.85 -16.26 -3.76
N PRO A 17 -7.45 -16.69 -2.64
CA PRO A 17 -8.21 -15.79 -1.79
C PRO A 17 -7.30 -14.78 -1.12
N THR A 18 -7.80 -13.58 -0.91
CA THR A 18 -7.17 -12.60 -0.03
C THR A 18 -7.22 -13.08 1.43
N PHE A 19 -6.37 -12.53 2.29
CA PHE A 19 -6.40 -12.85 3.72
C PHE A 19 -7.76 -12.57 4.38
N PRO A 20 -8.47 -11.45 4.09
CA PRO A 20 -9.85 -11.24 4.56
C PRO A 20 -10.83 -12.34 4.11
N GLU A 21 -10.78 -12.75 2.84
CA GLU A 21 -11.63 -13.82 2.33
C GLU A 21 -11.33 -15.15 3.01
N PHE A 22 -10.05 -15.46 3.20
CA PHE A 22 -9.63 -16.66 3.92
C PHE A 22 -10.12 -16.66 5.38
N LEU A 23 -9.96 -15.52 6.08
CA LEU A 23 -10.41 -15.38 7.46
C LEU A 23 -11.93 -15.54 7.59
N ARG A 24 -12.68 -14.90 6.69
CA ARG A 24 -14.15 -15.07 6.63
C ARG A 24 -14.54 -16.54 6.41
N ALA A 25 -13.88 -17.22 5.48
CA ALA A 25 -14.15 -18.63 5.22
C ALA A 25 -13.84 -19.52 6.43
N ALA A 26 -12.78 -19.21 7.18
CA ALA A 26 -12.35 -19.97 8.35
C ALA A 26 -13.17 -19.67 9.61
N THR A 27 -13.66 -18.47 9.81
CA THR A 27 -14.29 -18.00 11.06
C THR A 27 -15.76 -17.66 10.93
N GLY A 28 -16.28 -17.54 9.71
CA GLY A 28 -17.63 -17.06 9.43
C GLY A 28 -17.84 -15.56 9.64
N GLN A 29 -16.77 -14.79 9.93
CA GLN A 29 -16.84 -13.37 10.25
C GLN A 29 -15.84 -12.56 9.45
N ASP A 30 -16.20 -11.33 9.12
CA ASP A 30 -15.27 -10.37 8.54
C ASP A 30 -14.24 -9.92 9.58
N PRO A 31 -12.96 -9.78 9.18
CA PRO A 31 -11.95 -9.27 10.08
C PRO A 31 -12.26 -7.85 10.52
N SER A 32 -12.10 -7.58 11.82
CA SER A 32 -12.38 -6.27 12.41
C SER A 32 -11.55 -6.04 13.67
N GLY A 33 -11.62 -4.82 14.20
CA GLY A 33 -10.95 -4.44 15.44
C GLY A 33 -9.47 -4.11 15.30
N PRO A 34 -8.78 -3.82 16.43
CA PRO A 34 -7.42 -3.27 16.43
C PRO A 34 -6.37 -4.17 15.78
N ALA A 35 -6.50 -5.48 15.90
CA ALA A 35 -5.60 -6.43 15.26
C ALA A 35 -5.71 -6.38 13.73
N TRP A 36 -6.92 -6.23 13.22
CA TRP A 36 -7.17 -6.05 11.80
C TRP A 36 -6.61 -4.74 11.26
N GLU A 37 -6.79 -3.65 11.99
CA GLU A 37 -6.24 -2.34 11.61
C GLU A 37 -4.71 -2.36 11.62
N ALA A 38 -4.09 -3.03 12.58
CA ALA A 38 -2.65 -3.23 12.63
C ALA A 38 -2.17 -4.05 11.42
N TYR A 39 -2.85 -5.16 11.09
CA TYR A 39 -2.54 -5.95 9.90
C TYR A 39 -2.64 -5.11 8.62
N ARG A 40 -3.73 -4.38 8.41
CA ARG A 40 -3.91 -3.53 7.24
C ARG A 40 -2.78 -2.53 7.07
N THR A 41 -2.43 -1.84 8.14
CA THR A 41 -1.35 -0.85 8.14
C THR A 41 -0.02 -1.46 7.72
N LEU A 42 0.35 -2.59 8.30
CA LEU A 42 1.61 -3.28 7.98
C LEU A 42 1.59 -3.88 6.58
N PHE A 43 0.45 -4.44 6.16
CA PHE A 43 0.28 -5.01 4.83
C PHE A 43 0.41 -3.93 3.74
N VAL A 44 -0.27 -2.80 3.89
CA VAL A 44 -0.21 -1.70 2.93
C VAL A 44 1.22 -1.15 2.81
N ALA A 45 1.89 -0.93 3.93
CA ALA A 45 3.27 -0.45 3.95
C ALA A 45 4.25 -1.45 3.29
N GLY A 46 4.02 -2.76 3.48
CA GLY A 46 4.92 -3.81 3.02
C GLY A 46 4.68 -4.29 1.58
N PHE A 47 3.44 -4.25 1.09
CA PHE A 47 3.08 -4.92 -0.16
C PHE A 47 2.39 -4.02 -1.18
N ALA A 48 1.48 -3.18 -0.76
CA ALA A 48 0.65 -2.42 -1.70
C ALA A 48 1.34 -1.19 -2.30
N ALA A 49 2.41 -0.71 -1.67
CA ALA A 49 3.09 0.50 -2.07
C ALA A 49 4.60 0.39 -1.83
N GLN A 50 5.25 -0.55 -2.53
CA GLN A 50 6.67 -0.87 -2.29
C GLN A 50 7.64 0.08 -2.97
N LYS A 51 7.25 0.72 -4.07
CA LYS A 51 8.13 1.56 -4.87
C LYS A 51 7.50 2.93 -5.05
N PHE A 52 8.11 3.94 -4.45
CA PHE A 52 7.68 5.32 -4.58
C PHE A 52 8.79 6.20 -5.15
N VAL A 53 8.40 7.17 -5.94
CA VAL A 53 9.21 8.36 -6.20
C VAL A 53 8.61 9.50 -5.38
N VAL A 54 9.36 10.00 -4.44
CA VAL A 54 8.94 11.09 -3.55
C VAL A 54 9.85 12.30 -3.73
N VAL A 55 9.30 13.46 -3.49
CA VAL A 55 10.04 14.72 -3.46
C VAL A 55 9.91 15.35 -2.07
N PRO A 56 10.86 16.20 -1.64
CA PRO A 56 10.76 16.91 -0.37
C PRO A 56 9.44 17.69 -0.26
N LYS A 57 8.93 17.80 0.98
CA LYS A 57 7.66 18.48 1.28
C LYS A 57 7.58 19.90 0.71
N GLU A 58 8.70 20.63 0.73
CA GLU A 58 8.80 22.03 0.30
C GLU A 58 9.02 22.18 -1.22
N THR A 59 8.97 21.07 -1.98
CA THR A 59 9.12 21.14 -3.44
C THR A 59 8.01 21.99 -4.06
N PRO A 60 8.35 23.04 -4.85
CA PRO A 60 7.35 23.89 -5.49
C PRO A 60 6.36 23.08 -6.33
N ARG A 61 5.08 23.49 -6.30
CA ARG A 61 4.00 22.80 -7.02
C ARG A 61 4.32 22.64 -8.52
N ALA A 62 4.87 23.66 -9.16
CA ALA A 62 5.26 23.59 -10.57
C ALA A 62 6.24 22.44 -10.86
N VAL A 63 7.19 22.19 -9.94
CA VAL A 63 8.15 21.08 -10.08
C VAL A 63 7.44 19.73 -9.86
N GLN A 64 6.55 19.64 -8.87
CA GLN A 64 5.74 18.42 -8.67
C GLN A 64 4.91 18.08 -9.91
N ASP A 65 4.30 19.08 -10.54
CA ASP A 65 3.47 18.90 -11.73
C ASP A 65 4.30 18.50 -12.96
N LEU A 66 5.56 18.97 -13.06
CA LEU A 66 6.50 18.49 -14.07
C LEU A 66 6.79 16.99 -13.91
N TYR A 67 7.08 16.54 -12.70
CA TYR A 67 7.29 15.11 -12.42
C TYR A 67 6.03 14.29 -12.73
N ARG A 68 4.86 14.73 -12.28
CA ARG A 68 3.60 14.04 -12.58
C ARG A 68 3.37 13.89 -14.07
N THR A 69 3.58 14.97 -14.82
CA THR A 69 3.43 14.98 -16.28
C THR A 69 4.44 14.05 -16.94
N ALA A 70 5.69 14.06 -16.50
CA ALA A 70 6.75 13.19 -17.03
C ALA A 70 6.42 11.72 -16.79
N PHE A 71 6.05 11.34 -15.57
CA PHE A 71 5.66 9.96 -15.25
C PHE A 71 4.41 9.52 -16.02
N THR A 72 3.39 10.37 -16.13
CA THR A 72 2.21 10.04 -16.92
C THR A 72 2.55 9.74 -18.38
N ARG A 73 3.49 10.50 -18.97
CA ARG A 73 3.97 10.25 -20.35
C ARG A 73 4.76 8.94 -20.44
N ILE A 74 5.65 8.69 -19.50
CA ILE A 74 6.44 7.44 -19.45
C ILE A 74 5.49 6.23 -19.36
N PHE A 75 4.51 6.25 -18.47
CA PHE A 75 3.58 5.15 -18.30
C PHE A 75 2.64 4.93 -19.50
N ALA A 76 2.45 5.96 -20.32
CA ALA A 76 1.72 5.85 -21.59
C ALA A 76 2.59 5.32 -22.75
N ASP A 77 3.93 5.34 -22.61
CA ASP A 77 4.87 4.97 -23.65
C ASP A 77 4.81 3.44 -23.96
N PRO A 78 4.66 3.04 -25.23
CA PRO A 78 4.61 1.62 -25.58
C PRO A 78 5.89 0.86 -25.26
N GLU A 79 7.06 1.47 -25.42
CA GLU A 79 8.36 0.84 -25.12
C GLU A 79 8.51 0.60 -23.61
N TYR A 80 8.04 1.55 -22.79
CA TYR A 80 7.99 1.35 -21.35
C TYR A 80 7.07 0.18 -20.98
N LYS A 81 5.87 0.11 -21.56
CA LYS A 81 4.91 -0.96 -21.29
C LYS A 81 5.43 -2.35 -21.65
N GLU A 82 6.20 -2.45 -22.71
CA GLU A 82 6.84 -3.70 -23.13
C GLU A 82 7.90 -4.15 -22.11
N LYS A 83 8.66 -3.21 -21.55
CA LYS A 83 9.82 -3.52 -20.68
C LYS A 83 9.50 -3.54 -19.19
N ARG A 84 8.43 -2.89 -18.75
CA ARG A 84 8.14 -2.68 -17.32
C ARG A 84 8.03 -3.99 -16.53
N GLY A 85 7.43 -5.02 -17.10
CA GLY A 85 7.19 -6.30 -16.44
C GLY A 85 8.48 -6.95 -15.90
N THR A 86 9.60 -6.77 -16.61
CA THR A 86 10.89 -7.31 -16.18
C THR A 86 11.61 -6.48 -15.14
N VAL A 87 11.25 -5.21 -14.98
CA VAL A 87 11.96 -4.27 -14.09
C VAL A 87 11.17 -3.96 -12.82
N ILE A 88 9.88 -3.67 -12.96
CA ILE A 88 9.02 -3.23 -11.85
C ILE A 88 7.80 -4.12 -11.60
N GLY A 89 7.56 -5.12 -12.45
CA GLY A 89 6.45 -6.07 -12.34
C GLY A 89 5.23 -5.70 -13.17
N GLU A 90 4.19 -6.50 -13.04
CA GLU A 90 2.95 -6.44 -13.84
C GLU A 90 1.89 -5.48 -13.28
N TYR A 91 2.16 -4.85 -12.13
CA TYR A 91 1.19 -3.99 -11.44
C TYR A 91 1.12 -2.60 -12.06
N ASP A 92 -0.08 -2.02 -12.05
CA ASP A 92 -0.28 -0.68 -12.59
C ASP A 92 0.36 0.40 -11.72
N GLU A 93 1.01 1.33 -12.39
CA GLU A 93 1.56 2.52 -11.79
C GLU A 93 0.47 3.56 -11.54
N VAL A 94 0.61 4.30 -10.46
CA VAL A 94 -0.31 5.38 -10.10
C VAL A 94 0.43 6.69 -9.91
N VAL A 95 -0.20 7.80 -10.30
CA VAL A 95 0.31 9.17 -10.14
C VAL A 95 -0.75 10.08 -9.54
N GLY A 96 -0.33 11.24 -9.04
CA GLY A 96 -1.23 12.26 -8.51
C GLY A 96 -1.96 11.79 -7.25
N GLU A 97 -3.25 12.08 -7.15
CA GLU A 97 -4.05 11.81 -5.95
C GLU A 97 -4.07 10.33 -5.55
N ALA A 98 -4.11 9.41 -6.51
CA ALA A 98 -4.07 7.98 -6.24
C ALA A 98 -2.75 7.56 -5.58
N ALA A 99 -1.62 8.12 -6.04
CA ALA A 99 -0.31 7.88 -5.43
C ALA A 99 -0.21 8.50 -4.03
N GLU A 100 -0.77 9.69 -3.82
CA GLU A 100 -0.83 10.35 -2.51
C GLU A 100 -1.66 9.53 -1.51
N LYS A 101 -2.80 8.99 -1.92
CA LYS A 101 -3.63 8.10 -1.10
C LYS A 101 -2.90 6.80 -0.75
N ALA A 102 -2.25 6.17 -1.73
CA ALA A 102 -1.48 4.95 -1.49
C ALA A 102 -0.31 5.20 -0.51
N TYR A 103 0.41 6.32 -0.68
CA TYR A 103 1.48 6.72 0.23
C TYR A 103 0.97 6.98 1.64
N ALA A 104 -0.12 7.75 1.78
CA ALA A 104 -0.73 8.03 3.08
C ALA A 104 -1.20 6.74 3.78
N ALA A 105 -1.82 5.82 3.04
CA ALA A 105 -2.26 4.54 3.58
C ALA A 105 -1.11 3.68 4.10
N GLY A 106 0.09 3.78 3.49
CA GLY A 106 1.28 3.06 3.93
C GLY A 106 2.13 3.77 5.00
N THR A 107 1.92 5.07 5.23
CA THR A 107 2.78 5.86 6.12
C THR A 107 2.06 6.52 7.30
N VAL A 108 0.74 6.66 7.21
CA VAL A 108 -0.08 7.27 8.26
C VAL A 108 -0.78 6.18 9.06
N ILE A 109 -0.43 6.08 10.32
CA ILE A 109 -1.03 5.14 11.27
C ILE A 109 -1.77 5.94 12.37
N SER A 110 -2.96 5.47 12.75
CA SER A 110 -3.69 6.07 13.87
C SER A 110 -2.95 5.87 15.18
N GLU A 111 -3.08 6.81 16.10
CA GLU A 111 -2.47 6.68 17.44
C GLU A 111 -2.97 5.43 18.16
N ALA A 112 -4.26 5.13 18.08
CA ALA A 112 -4.84 3.93 18.68
C ALA A 112 -4.21 2.64 18.13
N THR A 113 -4.02 2.54 16.81
CA THR A 113 -3.36 1.39 16.19
C THR A 113 -1.88 1.29 16.59
N ARG A 114 -1.19 2.43 16.66
CA ARG A 114 0.21 2.49 17.11
C ARG A 114 0.35 1.97 18.53
N GLU A 115 -0.43 2.45 19.47
CA GLU A 115 -0.40 2.02 20.85
C GLU A 115 -0.75 0.55 21.00
N TRP A 116 -1.76 0.07 20.27
CA TRP A 116 -2.10 -1.33 20.24
C TRP A 116 -0.93 -2.21 19.77
N ILE A 117 -0.22 -1.81 18.70
CA ILE A 117 0.96 -2.53 18.20
C ILE A 117 2.07 -2.56 19.25
N LYS A 118 2.36 -1.42 19.91
CA LYS A 118 3.37 -1.35 20.98
C LYS A 118 3.04 -2.30 22.12
N GLU A 119 1.81 -2.29 22.61
CA GLU A 119 1.37 -3.19 23.67
C GLU A 119 1.41 -4.66 23.25
N TRP A 120 0.99 -4.96 22.03
CA TRP A 120 1.01 -6.31 21.49
C TRP A 120 2.43 -6.86 21.38
N LEU A 121 3.39 -6.06 20.86
CA LEU A 121 4.79 -6.43 20.77
C LEU A 121 5.40 -6.62 22.15
N LEU A 122 5.10 -5.76 23.10
CA LEU A 122 5.58 -5.89 24.47
C LEU A 122 5.06 -7.19 25.13
N ARG A 123 3.75 -7.43 25.04
CA ARG A 123 3.14 -8.62 25.66
C ARG A 123 3.57 -9.93 25.02
N ARG A 124 3.69 -9.95 23.68
CA ARG A 124 3.91 -11.18 22.94
C ARG A 124 5.39 -11.53 22.78
N PHE A 125 6.24 -10.53 22.65
CA PHE A 125 7.66 -10.71 22.31
C PHE A 125 8.60 -10.03 23.28
N ASN A 126 8.08 -9.42 24.35
CA ASN A 126 8.86 -8.60 25.30
C ASN A 126 9.70 -7.51 24.59
N HIS A 127 9.18 -6.98 23.48
CA HIS A 127 9.84 -5.97 22.66
C HIS A 127 9.19 -4.61 22.85
N ARG A 128 10.01 -3.59 23.20
CA ARG A 128 9.58 -2.20 23.30
C ARG A 128 9.99 -1.44 22.04
N LEU A 129 9.01 -0.80 21.40
CA LEU A 129 9.29 0.21 20.39
C LEU A 129 9.58 1.53 21.10
N GLY A 130 10.65 2.20 20.66
CA GLY A 130 11.04 3.52 21.12
C GLY A 130 10.06 4.63 20.72
#